data_26e410fc99cc293ee9fa0ba4d52fad96
#
_entry.id   26e410fc99cc293ee9fa0ba4d52fad96
#
_cell.length_a   1.000
_cell.length_b   1.000
_cell.length_c   1.000
_cell.angle_alpha   90.00
_cell.angle_beta   90.00
_cell.angle_gamma   90.00
#
_symmetry.space_group_name_H-M   'P 1'
#
loop_
_entity.id
_entity.type
_entity.pdbx_description
1 polymer ?
#
loop_
_entity_poly.entity_id
_entity_poly.type
_entity_poly.pdbx_seq_one_letter_code
_entity_poly.pdbx_strand_id
1 'polypeptide(L)'
;MIVNNNRTNSSNLRQWHPAFFADIQIELEAERENLIFENEHQLGTKPMEIDALVIKKKSDIPINKNIGRIFRKYNIIEYKSPTDYISINDFYKVCGYAFFYKADTVTEDEIPIEEITISLVSRAYPRKMLRHLREFWKCRVKKMEEGIYYVTGSKIPIQVIVTEQLSKKKNLWLRSLTDRIKDKEDMKRLLNEYREKQKNPLYESVMQMIVRANEEKFREADCMCEALNRIIQDQIEEKIRKSLQAGYDEGYGIGMQDGIKDGMQQGMQQGMQQGMQQGMQ
;
A
#
# COMPACT_ATOMS: atom_id res chain seq x y z
N MET A 1 18.79 -1.82 27.03
CA MET A 1 18.19 -2.72 26.01
C MET A 1 16.91 -2.09 25.50
N ILE A 2 16.96 -1.51 24.32
CA ILE A 2 15.79 -0.92 23.67
C ILE A 2 15.29 -1.99 22.70
N VAL A 3 14.19 -2.66 23.04
CA VAL A 3 13.53 -3.64 22.17
C VAL A 3 12.76 -2.87 21.11
N ASN A 4 13.21 -3.01 19.85
CA ASN A 4 12.59 -2.41 18.68
C ASN A 4 11.19 -2.99 18.43
N ASN A 5 10.16 -2.18 18.65
CA ASN A 5 8.75 -2.46 18.34
C ASN A 5 8.40 -2.24 16.84
N ASN A 6 9.32 -2.57 15.94
CA ASN A 6 9.14 -2.30 14.50
C ASN A 6 8.46 -3.44 13.68
N ARG A 7 8.02 -4.53 14.33
CA ARG A 7 7.42 -5.67 13.59
C ARG A 7 5.91 -5.55 13.32
N THR A 8 5.18 -4.74 14.08
CA THR A 8 3.73 -4.58 13.91
C THR A 8 3.33 -3.61 12.79
N ASN A 9 4.23 -2.68 12.41
CA ASN A 9 3.94 -1.71 11.33
C ASN A 9 4.10 -2.29 9.91
N SER A 10 4.95 -3.30 9.72
CA SER A 10 5.22 -3.83 8.36
C SER A 10 4.07 -4.65 7.78
N SER A 11 3.27 -5.33 8.61
CA SER A 11 2.11 -6.11 8.15
C SER A 11 0.94 -5.22 7.72
N ASN A 12 0.73 -4.09 8.40
CA ASN A 12 -0.32 -3.12 8.03
C ASN A 12 0.04 -2.31 6.77
N LEU A 13 1.31 -1.94 6.59
CA LEU A 13 1.79 -1.26 5.39
C LEU A 13 1.59 -2.12 4.13
N ARG A 14 1.87 -3.42 4.20
CA ARG A 14 1.71 -4.36 3.08
C ARG A 14 0.27 -4.51 2.58
N GLN A 15 -0.74 -4.16 3.38
CA GLN A 15 -2.15 -4.29 2.98
C GLN A 15 -2.68 -3.06 2.25
N TRP A 16 -2.14 -1.87 2.55
CA TRP A 16 -2.55 -0.63 1.89
C TRP A 16 -2.07 -0.53 0.44
N HIS A 17 -0.85 -0.98 0.14
CA HIS A 17 -0.29 -0.92 -1.21
C HIS A 17 -1.05 -1.80 -2.21
N PRO A 18 -1.34 -3.09 -1.93
CA PRO A 18 -2.19 -3.91 -2.80
C PRO A 18 -3.59 -3.33 -3.01
N ALA A 19 -4.21 -2.79 -1.96
CA ALA A 19 -5.51 -2.15 -2.07
C ALA A 19 -5.45 -0.87 -2.91
N PHE A 20 -4.42 -0.05 -2.75
CA PHE A 20 -4.19 1.12 -3.58
C PHE A 20 -3.98 0.74 -5.05
N PHE A 21 -3.20 -0.32 -5.33
CA PHE A 21 -3.00 -0.82 -6.69
C PHE A 21 -4.32 -1.26 -7.34
N ALA A 22 -5.18 -1.95 -6.58
CA ALA A 22 -6.51 -2.32 -7.05
C ALA A 22 -7.40 -1.08 -7.25
N ASP A 23 -7.33 -0.11 -6.35
CA ASP A 23 -8.11 1.13 -6.40
C ASP A 23 -7.76 1.99 -7.61
N ILE A 24 -6.49 2.15 -7.94
CA ILE A 24 -6.08 2.86 -9.16
C ILE A 24 -6.62 2.18 -10.42
N GLN A 25 -6.70 0.86 -10.46
CA GLN A 25 -7.31 0.14 -11.59
C GLN A 25 -8.84 0.38 -11.67
N ILE A 26 -9.51 0.53 -10.52
CA ILE A 26 -10.93 0.92 -10.44
C ILE A 26 -11.11 2.36 -10.95
N GLU A 27 -10.32 3.29 -10.45
CA GLU A 27 -10.40 4.70 -10.83
C GLU A 27 -10.14 4.93 -12.33
N LEU A 28 -9.34 4.08 -12.96
CA LEU A 28 -8.98 4.14 -14.37
C LEU A 28 -9.67 3.03 -15.20
N GLU A 29 -10.77 2.45 -14.71
CA GLU A 29 -11.45 1.30 -15.33
C GLU A 29 -11.89 1.63 -16.78
N ALA A 30 -12.36 2.87 -17.02
CA ALA A 30 -12.80 3.29 -18.34
C ALA A 30 -11.70 3.32 -19.40
N GLU A 31 -10.45 3.49 -19.00
CA GLU A 31 -9.28 3.57 -19.87
C GLU A 31 -8.41 2.31 -19.84
N ARG A 32 -8.85 1.25 -19.15
CA ARG A 32 -8.06 0.04 -18.86
C ARG A 32 -7.44 -0.60 -20.10
N GLU A 33 -8.17 -0.61 -21.22
CA GLU A 33 -7.68 -1.18 -22.49
C GLU A 33 -6.42 -0.46 -23.03
N ASN A 34 -6.25 0.82 -22.67
CA ASN A 34 -5.15 1.68 -23.11
C ASN A 34 -3.99 1.76 -22.10
N LEU A 35 -4.09 1.03 -20.96
CA LEU A 35 -3.11 1.10 -19.87
C LEU A 35 -2.50 -0.27 -19.58
N ILE A 36 -1.26 -0.26 -19.16
CA ILE A 36 -0.55 -1.40 -18.55
C ILE A 36 -0.16 -0.97 -17.15
N PHE A 37 -0.49 -1.79 -16.14
CA PHE A 37 -0.19 -1.54 -14.74
C PHE A 37 0.92 -2.49 -14.29
N GLU A 38 2.04 -1.94 -13.82
CA GLU A 38 3.17 -2.71 -13.27
C GLU A 38 3.34 -2.35 -11.80
N ASN A 39 3.02 -3.29 -10.92
CA ASN A 39 3.25 -3.15 -9.48
C ASN A 39 4.66 -3.64 -9.16
N GLU A 40 5.39 -2.90 -8.30
CA GLU A 40 6.76 -3.26 -7.88
C GLU A 40 7.68 -3.55 -9.07
N HIS A 41 7.79 -2.56 -9.95
CA HIS A 41 8.63 -2.68 -11.16
C HIS A 41 10.10 -2.90 -10.79
N GLN A 42 10.71 -3.98 -11.29
CA GLN A 42 12.13 -4.28 -11.07
C GLN A 42 13.01 -3.42 -11.98
N LEU A 43 13.99 -2.75 -11.39
CA LEU A 43 15.01 -1.98 -12.10
C LEU A 43 16.30 -2.79 -12.22
N GLY A 44 16.65 -3.16 -13.45
CA GLY A 44 17.93 -3.82 -13.77
C GLY A 44 18.00 -5.31 -13.36
N THR A 45 19.21 -5.87 -13.40
CA THR A 45 19.49 -7.29 -13.14
C THR A 45 19.69 -7.66 -11.66
N LYS A 46 19.65 -6.67 -10.74
CA LYS A 46 19.70 -6.87 -9.27
C LYS A 46 18.52 -6.16 -8.62
N PRO A 47 18.03 -6.66 -7.45
CA PRO A 47 16.76 -6.22 -6.88
C PRO A 47 16.86 -4.78 -6.36
N MET A 48 16.74 -3.80 -7.26
CA MET A 48 16.23 -2.49 -6.91
C MET A 48 14.75 -2.50 -7.31
N GLU A 49 13.90 -2.90 -6.39
CA GLU A 49 12.45 -2.79 -6.55
C GLU A 49 12.05 -1.33 -6.38
N ILE A 50 11.32 -0.81 -7.35
CA ILE A 50 10.62 0.46 -7.18
C ILE A 50 9.38 0.17 -6.37
N ASP A 51 9.32 0.69 -5.17
CA ASP A 51 8.16 0.73 -4.28
C ASP A 51 7.09 1.69 -4.82
N ALA A 52 6.88 1.66 -6.14
CA ALA A 52 6.00 2.55 -6.86
C ALA A 52 5.25 1.79 -7.97
N LEU A 53 4.03 2.22 -8.25
CA LEU A 53 3.25 1.74 -9.36
C LEU A 53 3.69 2.43 -10.65
N VAL A 54 3.97 1.65 -11.69
CA VAL A 54 4.22 2.19 -13.04
C VAL A 54 3.03 1.88 -13.95
N ILE A 55 2.48 2.92 -14.57
CA ILE A 55 1.41 2.80 -15.55
C ILE A 55 1.95 3.24 -16.91
N LYS A 56 1.86 2.34 -17.90
CA LYS A 56 2.25 2.61 -19.29
C LYS A 56 1.02 2.84 -20.16
N LYS A 57 0.98 3.94 -20.90
CA LYS A 57 -0.03 4.15 -21.96
C LYS A 57 0.37 3.37 -23.21
N LYS A 58 -0.56 2.62 -23.76
CA LYS A 58 -0.39 1.88 -25.02
C LYS A 58 -0.50 2.78 -26.25
N SER A 59 -1.21 3.90 -26.13
CA SER A 59 -1.47 4.84 -27.21
C SER A 59 -1.52 6.29 -26.69
N ASP A 60 -1.50 7.26 -27.60
CA ASP A 60 -1.56 8.69 -27.24
C ASP A 60 -2.96 9.20 -26.90
N ILE A 61 -3.92 8.30 -26.74
CA ILE A 61 -5.30 8.66 -26.37
C ILE A 61 -5.29 9.36 -25.01
N PRO A 62 -5.90 10.55 -24.88
CA PRO A 62 -6.00 11.26 -23.62
C PRO A 62 -6.79 10.47 -22.57
N ILE A 63 -6.34 10.49 -21.33
CA ILE A 63 -7.07 9.93 -20.19
C ILE A 63 -8.09 10.97 -19.70
N ASN A 64 -9.38 10.62 -19.70
CA ASN A 64 -10.45 11.53 -19.29
C ASN A 64 -10.59 11.62 -17.77
N LYS A 65 -10.27 10.53 -17.07
CA LYS A 65 -10.29 10.52 -15.61
C LYS A 65 -9.34 11.58 -15.03
N ASN A 66 -9.83 12.38 -14.11
CA ASN A 66 -9.13 13.56 -13.61
C ASN A 66 -7.73 13.27 -13.03
N ILE A 67 -7.55 12.15 -12.34
CA ILE A 67 -6.24 11.73 -11.79
C ILE A 67 -5.25 11.27 -12.88
N GLY A 68 -5.74 10.88 -14.06
CA GLY A 68 -4.94 10.42 -15.18
C GLY A 68 -4.67 11.46 -16.27
N ARG A 69 -5.26 12.66 -16.20
CA ARG A 69 -5.11 13.68 -17.26
C ARG A 69 -3.68 14.16 -17.49
N ILE A 70 -2.83 14.08 -16.49
CA ILE A 70 -1.41 14.42 -16.62
C ILE A 70 -0.61 13.32 -17.30
N PHE A 71 -1.14 12.12 -17.42
CA PHE A 71 -0.41 10.93 -17.85
C PHE A 71 0.17 11.10 -19.25
N ARG A 72 1.42 10.70 -19.37
CA ARG A 72 2.17 10.50 -20.61
C ARG A 72 2.42 9.02 -20.81
N LYS A 73 3.37 8.65 -21.64
CA LYS A 73 3.64 7.24 -21.98
C LYS A 73 3.99 6.41 -20.73
N TYR A 74 4.75 6.97 -19.79
CA TYR A 74 5.22 6.29 -18.58
C TYR A 74 4.85 7.10 -17.34
N ASN A 75 4.13 6.51 -16.38
CA ASN A 75 3.59 7.23 -15.24
C ASN A 75 3.96 6.51 -13.95
N ILE A 76 4.81 7.12 -13.14
CA ILE A 76 5.30 6.59 -11.88
C ILE A 76 4.46 7.17 -10.76
N ILE A 77 3.88 6.30 -9.93
CA ILE A 77 2.96 6.70 -8.86
C ILE A 77 3.49 6.19 -7.52
N GLU A 78 3.83 7.11 -6.64
CA GLU A 78 4.16 6.84 -5.23
C GLU A 78 2.94 7.07 -4.36
N TYR A 79 2.58 6.06 -3.57
CA TYR A 79 1.48 6.15 -2.62
C TYR A 79 1.98 6.06 -1.18
N LYS A 80 1.44 6.91 -0.32
CA LYS A 80 1.61 6.84 1.13
C LYS A 80 0.29 6.45 1.80
N SER A 81 0.36 5.46 2.67
CA SER A 81 -0.79 5.00 3.45
C SER A 81 -1.44 6.14 4.24
N PRO A 82 -2.70 6.01 4.68
CA PRO A 82 -3.40 7.07 5.40
C PRO A 82 -2.73 7.55 6.68
N THR A 83 -1.90 6.71 7.30
CA THR A 83 -1.13 7.02 8.52
C THR A 83 0.23 7.63 8.23
N ASP A 84 0.67 7.65 6.98
CA ASP A 84 1.96 8.15 6.55
C ASP A 84 1.83 9.47 5.76
N TYR A 85 2.95 10.10 5.42
CA TYR A 85 2.98 11.36 4.68
C TYR A 85 4.11 11.38 3.65
N ILE A 86 3.95 12.18 2.60
CA ILE A 86 5.00 12.41 1.61
C ILE A 86 5.99 13.43 2.15
N SER A 87 7.23 12.98 2.37
CA SER A 87 8.36 13.79 2.80
C SER A 87 9.14 14.36 1.61
N ILE A 88 10.11 15.24 1.89
CA ILE A 88 11.08 15.72 0.91
C ILE A 88 11.91 14.55 0.37
N ASN A 89 12.27 13.60 1.23
CA ASN A 89 13.06 12.45 0.83
C ASN A 89 12.30 11.51 -0.11
N ASP A 90 10.99 11.32 0.09
CA ASP A 90 10.16 10.55 -0.83
C ASP A 90 10.12 11.18 -2.22
N PHE A 91 10.03 12.51 -2.28
CA PHE A 91 10.12 13.22 -3.55
C PHE A 91 11.43 12.91 -4.30
N TYR A 92 12.58 12.99 -3.61
CA TYR A 92 13.86 12.67 -4.22
C TYR A 92 13.98 11.19 -4.59
N LYS A 93 13.46 10.29 -3.76
CA LYS A 93 13.40 8.85 -4.03
C LYS A 93 12.65 8.58 -5.33
N VAL A 94 11.47 9.17 -5.50
CA VAL A 94 10.65 8.97 -6.71
C VAL A 94 11.27 9.61 -7.95
N CYS A 95 11.91 10.78 -7.80
CA CYS A 95 12.71 11.36 -8.89
C CYS A 95 13.87 10.42 -9.29
N GLY A 96 14.55 9.82 -8.31
CA GLY A 96 15.58 8.80 -8.54
C GLY A 96 15.03 7.62 -9.34
N TYR A 97 13.85 7.11 -8.98
CA TYR A 97 13.18 6.06 -9.74
C TYR A 97 12.86 6.47 -11.17
N ALA A 98 12.35 7.68 -11.38
CA ALA A 98 12.05 8.19 -12.72
C ALA A 98 13.29 8.32 -13.60
N PHE A 99 14.40 8.81 -13.05
CA PHE A 99 15.66 8.90 -13.77
C PHE A 99 16.28 7.54 -14.05
N PHE A 100 16.20 6.62 -13.08
CA PHE A 100 16.68 5.27 -13.26
C PHE A 100 15.84 4.52 -14.31
N TYR A 101 14.51 4.63 -14.22
CA TYR A 101 13.58 4.06 -15.21
C TYR A 101 13.88 4.55 -16.64
N LYS A 102 14.18 5.85 -16.79
CA LYS A 102 14.62 6.42 -18.07
C LYS A 102 15.92 5.80 -18.58
N ALA A 103 16.86 5.55 -17.66
CA ALA A 103 18.21 5.10 -18.00
C ALA A 103 18.30 3.58 -18.18
N ASP A 104 17.36 2.81 -17.65
CA ASP A 104 17.32 1.34 -17.73
C ASP A 104 16.73 0.88 -19.07
N THR A 105 17.43 1.22 -20.16
CA THR A 105 17.04 0.92 -21.54
C THR A 105 18.25 0.41 -22.32
N VAL A 106 17.99 -0.35 -23.37
CA VAL A 106 19.03 -0.94 -24.22
C VAL A 106 19.63 0.11 -25.17
N THR A 107 18.76 0.98 -25.69
CA THR A 107 19.14 2.03 -26.65
C THR A 107 19.23 3.37 -25.94
N GLU A 108 20.24 4.18 -26.27
CA GLU A 108 20.40 5.53 -25.73
C GLU A 108 19.15 6.37 -26.02
N ASP A 109 18.63 7.02 -24.98
CA ASP A 109 17.46 7.92 -25.03
C ASP A 109 16.15 7.27 -25.56
N GLU A 110 16.00 5.95 -25.41
CA GLU A 110 14.79 5.20 -25.82
C GLU A 110 13.53 5.71 -25.12
N ILE A 111 13.66 6.14 -23.86
CA ILE A 111 12.60 6.77 -23.08
C ILE A 111 12.91 8.27 -22.93
N PRO A 112 12.28 9.16 -23.72
CA PRO A 112 12.43 10.59 -23.54
C PRO A 112 11.90 11.02 -22.16
N ILE A 113 12.62 11.92 -21.49
CA ILE A 113 12.26 12.37 -20.14
C ILE A 113 10.87 13.05 -20.11
N GLU A 114 10.50 13.65 -21.23
CA GLU A 114 9.19 14.31 -21.42
C GLU A 114 8.02 13.33 -21.39
N GLU A 115 8.27 12.04 -21.69
CA GLU A 115 7.27 10.99 -21.71
C GLU A 115 7.02 10.36 -20.33
N ILE A 116 7.75 10.82 -19.32
CA ILE A 116 7.59 10.36 -17.93
C ILE A 116 6.77 11.38 -17.14
N THR A 117 5.86 10.88 -16.26
CA THR A 117 5.18 11.70 -15.24
C THR A 117 5.36 11.08 -13.85
N ILE A 118 5.27 11.91 -12.83
CA ILE A 118 5.28 11.51 -11.43
C ILE A 118 3.95 11.90 -10.77
N SER A 119 3.33 10.96 -10.08
CA SER A 119 2.14 11.19 -9.24
C SER A 119 2.46 10.84 -7.79
N LEU A 120 2.33 11.80 -6.90
CA LEU A 120 2.54 11.64 -5.46
C LEU A 120 1.17 11.61 -4.78
N VAL A 121 0.79 10.47 -4.20
CA VAL A 121 -0.54 10.25 -3.63
C VAL A 121 -0.43 10.10 -2.12
N SER A 122 -1.15 10.94 -1.37
CA SER A 122 -1.23 10.87 0.09
C SER A 122 -2.56 11.40 0.61
N ARG A 123 -2.92 11.02 1.82
CA ARG A 123 -4.15 11.50 2.47
C ARG A 123 -4.15 13.02 2.63
N ALA A 124 -3.08 13.57 3.17
CA ALA A 124 -2.98 14.99 3.52
C ALA A 124 -2.06 15.76 2.57
N TYR A 125 -2.30 17.06 2.47
CA TYR A 125 -1.50 17.97 1.64
C TYR A 125 -0.04 18.06 2.15
N PRO A 126 0.97 17.70 1.35
CA PRO A 126 2.37 17.58 1.77
C PRO A 126 3.06 18.97 1.82
N ARG A 127 2.72 19.78 2.81
CA ARG A 127 3.12 21.20 2.93
C ARG A 127 4.63 21.41 2.88
N LYS A 128 5.40 20.58 3.61
CA LYS A 128 6.86 20.73 3.70
C LYS A 128 7.53 20.44 2.35
N MET A 129 7.13 19.34 1.71
CA MET A 129 7.64 18.93 0.41
C MET A 129 7.30 19.99 -0.66
N LEU A 130 6.05 20.45 -0.74
CA LEU A 130 5.65 21.46 -1.72
C LEU A 130 6.30 22.83 -1.47
N ARG A 131 6.59 23.19 -0.23
CA ARG A 131 7.39 24.38 0.10
C ARG A 131 8.81 24.22 -0.45
N HIS A 132 9.45 23.08 -0.22
CA HIS A 132 10.78 22.77 -0.75
C HIS A 132 10.82 22.90 -2.29
N LEU A 133 9.80 22.40 -3.00
CA LEU A 133 9.72 22.52 -4.46
C LEU A 133 9.62 23.98 -4.91
N ARG A 134 8.87 24.81 -4.19
CA ARG A 134 8.77 26.25 -4.52
C ARG A 134 10.09 26.99 -4.25
N GLU A 135 10.68 26.77 -3.09
CA GLU A 135 11.84 27.51 -2.61
C GLU A 135 13.14 27.07 -3.30
N PHE A 136 13.37 25.77 -3.38
CA PHE A 136 14.61 25.19 -3.90
C PHE A 136 14.55 24.91 -5.41
N TRP A 137 13.50 24.21 -5.87
CA TRP A 137 13.34 23.85 -7.28
C TRP A 137 12.72 24.96 -8.14
N LYS A 138 12.28 26.07 -7.52
CA LYS A 138 11.60 27.21 -8.19
C LYS A 138 10.34 26.79 -8.96
N CYS A 139 9.73 25.69 -8.54
CA CYS A 139 8.50 25.18 -9.13
C CYS A 139 7.27 25.98 -8.70
N ARG A 140 6.24 25.99 -9.54
CA ARG A 140 4.92 26.54 -9.22
C ARG A 140 3.95 25.38 -8.96
N VAL A 141 3.10 25.53 -7.94
CA VAL A 141 2.06 24.56 -7.58
C VAL A 141 0.70 25.17 -7.89
N LYS A 142 -0.04 24.53 -8.79
CA LYS A 142 -1.38 24.98 -9.22
C LYS A 142 -2.41 23.93 -8.87
N LYS A 143 -3.50 24.33 -8.20
CA LYS A 143 -4.67 23.46 -7.98
C LYS A 143 -5.42 23.33 -9.31
N MET A 144 -5.61 22.12 -9.77
CA MET A 144 -6.32 21.82 -11.03
C MET A 144 -7.79 21.46 -10.78
N GLU A 145 -8.02 20.59 -9.78
CA GLU A 145 -9.35 20.18 -9.30
C GLU A 145 -9.30 19.94 -7.79
N GLU A 146 -10.40 19.51 -7.20
CA GLU A 146 -10.46 19.12 -5.80
C GLU A 146 -9.45 17.99 -5.55
N GLY A 147 -8.51 18.21 -4.64
CA GLY A 147 -7.48 17.24 -4.26
C GLY A 147 -6.38 17.01 -5.30
N ILE A 148 -6.39 17.69 -6.45
CA ILE A 148 -5.40 17.49 -7.52
C ILE A 148 -4.60 18.76 -7.75
N TYR A 149 -3.29 18.68 -7.63
CA TYR A 149 -2.35 19.79 -7.78
C TYR A 149 -1.27 19.42 -8.80
N TYR A 150 -0.99 20.31 -9.75
CA TYR A 150 0.14 20.17 -10.67
C TYR A 150 1.32 21.02 -10.22
N VAL A 151 2.51 20.43 -10.36
CA VAL A 151 3.78 21.12 -10.12
C VAL A 151 4.41 21.39 -11.47
N THR A 152 4.56 22.67 -11.82
CA THR A 152 5.15 23.13 -13.07
C THR A 152 6.51 23.76 -12.84
N GLY A 153 7.39 23.69 -13.84
CA GLY A 153 8.78 24.17 -13.74
C GLY A 153 9.79 23.05 -13.48
N SER A 154 9.33 21.82 -13.24
CA SER A 154 10.15 20.61 -13.25
C SER A 154 10.33 20.08 -14.68
N LYS A 155 11.43 19.38 -14.96
CA LYS A 155 11.66 18.67 -16.23
C LYS A 155 10.66 17.52 -16.43
N ILE A 156 10.33 16.81 -15.34
CA ILE A 156 9.27 15.78 -15.32
C ILE A 156 7.98 16.43 -14.82
N PRO A 157 6.85 16.30 -15.53
CA PRO A 157 5.55 16.73 -15.03
C PRO A 157 5.17 15.97 -13.75
N ILE A 158 4.77 16.71 -12.72
CA ILE A 158 4.45 16.14 -11.41
C ILE A 158 3.03 16.54 -11.01
N GLN A 159 2.26 15.57 -10.51
CA GLN A 159 1.02 15.87 -9.78
C GLN A 159 1.11 15.41 -8.33
N VAL A 160 0.35 16.09 -7.48
CA VAL A 160 0.10 15.69 -6.10
C VAL A 160 -1.40 15.45 -5.95
N ILE A 161 -1.76 14.25 -5.51
CA ILE A 161 -3.13 13.85 -5.24
C ILE A 161 -3.32 13.77 -3.72
N VAL A 162 -4.23 14.60 -3.21
CA VAL A 162 -4.60 14.64 -1.78
C VAL A 162 -5.94 13.95 -1.61
N THR A 163 -5.92 12.68 -1.20
CA THR A 163 -7.10 11.81 -1.26
C THR A 163 -8.26 12.32 -0.40
N GLU A 164 -8.00 12.93 0.77
CA GLU A 164 -9.07 13.51 1.62
C GLU A 164 -9.78 14.72 0.98
N GLN A 165 -9.17 15.35 -0.03
CA GLN A 165 -9.71 16.51 -0.74
C GLN A 165 -10.32 16.16 -2.10
N LEU A 166 -10.22 14.91 -2.54
CA LEU A 166 -10.77 14.48 -3.82
C LEU A 166 -12.30 14.63 -3.85
N SER A 167 -12.83 14.83 -5.04
CA SER A 167 -14.27 14.91 -5.26
C SER A 167 -14.97 13.60 -4.89
N LYS A 168 -15.95 13.67 -3.99
CA LYS A 168 -16.79 12.52 -3.59
C LYS A 168 -17.54 11.91 -4.78
N LYS A 169 -17.82 12.70 -5.81
CA LYS A 169 -18.55 12.23 -7.00
C LYS A 169 -17.64 11.56 -8.01
N LYS A 170 -16.41 12.08 -8.18
CA LYS A 170 -15.50 11.62 -9.24
C LYS A 170 -14.55 10.52 -8.76
N ASN A 171 -14.19 10.51 -7.47
CA ASN A 171 -13.14 9.64 -6.92
C ASN A 171 -13.58 9.01 -5.59
N LEU A 172 -14.76 8.38 -5.58
CA LEU A 172 -15.33 7.81 -4.36
C LEU A 172 -14.40 6.77 -3.73
N TRP A 173 -13.89 5.86 -4.53
CA TRP A 173 -13.06 4.74 -4.07
C TRP A 173 -11.72 5.22 -3.50
N LEU A 174 -10.94 5.98 -4.28
CA LEU A 174 -9.65 6.51 -3.84
C LEU A 174 -9.77 7.46 -2.64
N ARG A 175 -10.84 8.24 -2.56
CA ARG A 175 -11.15 9.06 -1.40
C ARG A 175 -11.49 8.22 -0.17
N SER A 176 -12.16 7.08 -0.34
CA SER A 176 -12.60 6.19 0.74
C SER A 176 -11.52 5.22 1.21
N LEU A 177 -10.41 5.09 0.48
CA LEU A 177 -9.26 4.28 0.89
C LEU A 177 -8.50 4.97 2.04
N THR A 178 -9.13 4.99 3.21
CA THR A 178 -8.66 5.67 4.43
C THR A 178 -9.07 4.93 5.69
N ASP A 179 -8.34 5.14 6.78
CA ASP A 179 -8.66 4.69 8.14
C ASP A 179 -9.63 5.65 8.88
N ARG A 180 -10.12 6.70 8.21
CA ARG A 180 -10.85 7.80 8.84
C ARG A 180 -12.05 8.26 8.02
N ILE A 181 -12.92 7.34 7.64
CA ILE A 181 -14.21 7.72 7.03
C ILE A 181 -15.02 8.50 8.08
N LYS A 182 -15.41 9.74 7.75
CA LYS A 182 -16.09 10.64 8.69
C LYS A 182 -17.60 10.68 8.50
N ASP A 183 -18.07 10.40 7.30
CA ASP A 183 -19.43 10.67 6.86
C ASP A 183 -20.18 9.36 6.59
N LYS A 184 -21.32 9.19 7.29
CA LYS A 184 -22.20 8.03 7.09
C LYS A 184 -22.77 7.97 5.67
N GLU A 185 -22.97 9.11 5.03
CA GLU A 185 -23.45 9.16 3.65
C GLU A 185 -22.39 8.65 2.66
N ASP A 186 -21.12 8.96 2.90
CA ASP A 186 -20.02 8.42 2.08
C ASP A 186 -19.95 6.89 2.22
N MET A 187 -20.15 6.34 3.42
CA MET A 187 -20.23 4.89 3.64
C MET A 187 -21.42 4.25 2.90
N LYS A 188 -22.62 4.86 2.98
CA LYS A 188 -23.79 4.36 2.27
C LYS A 188 -23.60 4.36 0.76
N ARG A 189 -23.03 5.42 0.20
CA ARG A 189 -22.72 5.49 -1.24
C ARG A 189 -21.72 4.43 -1.66
N LEU A 190 -20.64 4.26 -0.91
CA LEU A 190 -19.63 3.24 -1.15
C LEU A 190 -20.24 1.83 -1.13
N LEU A 191 -21.08 1.53 -0.15
CA LEU A 191 -21.78 0.26 -0.05
C LEU A 191 -22.75 0.03 -1.23
N ASN A 192 -23.46 1.05 -1.66
CA ASN A 192 -24.38 0.94 -2.80
C ASN A 192 -23.60 0.64 -4.09
N GLU A 193 -22.49 1.35 -4.36
CA GLU A 193 -21.64 1.06 -5.52
C GLU A 193 -21.01 -0.34 -5.42
N TYR A 194 -20.57 -0.75 -4.22
CA TYR A 194 -20.01 -2.08 -4.00
C TYR A 194 -21.01 -3.20 -4.28
N ARG A 195 -22.29 -3.06 -3.91
CA ARG A 195 -23.32 -4.06 -4.19
C ARG A 195 -23.42 -4.43 -5.67
N GLU A 196 -23.26 -3.45 -6.55
CA GLU A 196 -23.28 -3.67 -8.01
C GLU A 196 -21.98 -4.31 -8.52
N LYS A 197 -20.86 -4.10 -7.82
CA LYS A 197 -19.51 -4.49 -8.25
C LYS A 197 -18.90 -5.64 -7.43
N GLN A 198 -19.63 -6.24 -6.49
CA GLN A 198 -19.12 -7.25 -5.53
C GLN A 198 -18.52 -8.51 -6.16
N LYS A 199 -18.82 -8.82 -7.43
CA LYS A 199 -18.24 -9.93 -8.17
C LYS A 199 -16.87 -9.60 -8.79
N ASN A 200 -16.45 -8.35 -8.75
CA ASN A 200 -15.17 -7.92 -9.28
C ASN A 200 -14.10 -7.95 -8.17
N PRO A 201 -13.03 -8.77 -8.29
CA PRO A 201 -12.01 -8.93 -7.25
C PRO A 201 -11.31 -7.64 -6.85
N LEU A 202 -11.19 -6.66 -7.76
CA LEU A 202 -10.58 -5.36 -7.45
C LEU A 202 -11.42 -4.61 -6.41
N TYR A 203 -12.73 -4.52 -6.65
CA TYR A 203 -13.66 -3.85 -5.74
C TYR A 203 -13.74 -4.57 -4.40
N GLU A 204 -13.72 -5.90 -4.41
CA GLU A 204 -13.70 -6.70 -3.19
C GLU A 204 -12.43 -6.43 -2.37
N SER A 205 -11.25 -6.44 -2.98
CA SER A 205 -9.97 -6.17 -2.31
C SER A 205 -9.93 -4.79 -1.65
N VAL A 206 -10.37 -3.76 -2.37
CA VAL A 206 -10.42 -2.38 -1.85
C VAL A 206 -11.44 -2.29 -0.73
N MET A 207 -12.64 -2.86 -0.90
CA MET A 207 -13.69 -2.82 0.11
C MET A 207 -13.28 -3.54 1.40
N GLN A 208 -12.64 -4.70 1.30
CA GLN A 208 -12.09 -5.42 2.46
C GLN A 208 -11.10 -4.55 3.24
N MET A 209 -10.22 -3.83 2.56
CA MET A 209 -9.26 -2.93 3.21
C MET A 209 -9.96 -1.77 3.91
N ILE A 210 -10.92 -1.12 3.24
CA ILE A 210 -11.68 -0.01 3.79
C ILE A 210 -12.47 -0.45 5.04
N VAL A 211 -13.17 -1.59 4.97
CA VAL A 211 -13.93 -2.14 6.10
C VAL A 211 -13.01 -2.49 7.26
N ARG A 212 -11.89 -3.15 7.00
CA ARG A 212 -10.90 -3.50 8.02
C ARG A 212 -10.35 -2.27 8.74
N ALA A 213 -10.09 -1.20 8.01
CA ALA A 213 -9.56 0.05 8.55
C ALA A 213 -10.60 0.89 9.31
N ASN A 214 -11.90 0.64 9.12
CA ASN A 214 -13.01 1.40 9.70
C ASN A 214 -14.07 0.50 10.35
N GLU A 215 -13.69 -0.68 10.86
CA GLU A 215 -14.60 -1.74 11.33
C GLU A 215 -15.66 -1.24 12.32
N GLU A 216 -15.25 -0.48 13.35
CA GLU A 216 -16.17 0.07 14.35
C GLU A 216 -17.23 0.97 13.73
N LYS A 217 -16.85 1.84 12.79
CA LYS A 217 -17.79 2.75 12.16
C LYS A 217 -18.80 2.06 11.25
N PHE A 218 -18.38 0.99 10.58
CA PHE A 218 -19.31 0.18 9.78
C PHE A 218 -20.32 -0.57 10.66
N ARG A 219 -19.90 -1.03 11.84
CA ARG A 219 -20.80 -1.66 12.82
C ARG A 219 -21.79 -0.66 13.41
N GLU A 220 -21.34 0.56 13.76
CA GLU A 220 -22.21 1.61 14.34
C GLU A 220 -23.19 2.21 13.33
N ALA A 221 -22.89 2.13 12.04
CA ALA A 221 -23.68 2.81 11.02
C ALA A 221 -24.98 2.10 10.65
N ASP A 222 -25.27 0.94 11.23
CA ASP A 222 -26.44 0.08 10.91
C ASP A 222 -26.59 -0.18 9.40
N CYS A 223 -25.44 -0.17 8.70
CA CYS A 223 -25.34 -0.30 7.25
C CYS A 223 -25.07 -1.75 6.84
N MET A 224 -25.50 -2.73 7.64
CA MET A 224 -25.25 -4.14 7.46
C MET A 224 -26.00 -4.67 6.23
N CYS A 225 -25.32 -4.77 5.11
CA CYS A 225 -25.78 -5.54 3.96
C CYS A 225 -25.15 -6.95 3.97
N GLU A 226 -25.77 -7.90 3.29
CA GLU A 226 -25.30 -9.28 3.23
C GLU A 226 -23.83 -9.40 2.77
N ALA A 227 -23.42 -8.58 1.77
CA ALA A 227 -22.06 -8.54 1.29
C ALA A 227 -21.05 -8.03 2.33
N LEU A 228 -21.43 -7.04 3.15
CA LEU A 228 -20.62 -6.53 4.24
C LEU A 228 -20.52 -7.54 5.38
N ASN A 229 -21.63 -8.21 5.72
CA ASN A 229 -21.63 -9.27 6.71
C ASN A 229 -20.66 -10.40 6.33
N ARG A 230 -20.63 -10.80 5.06
CA ARG A 230 -19.68 -11.79 4.55
C ARG A 230 -18.23 -11.34 4.75
N ILE A 231 -17.90 -10.11 4.34
CA ILE A 231 -16.54 -9.55 4.51
C ILE A 231 -16.13 -9.54 5.99
N ILE A 232 -17.05 -9.16 6.90
CA ILE A 232 -16.79 -9.11 8.34
C ILE A 232 -16.61 -10.53 8.89
N GLN A 233 -17.42 -11.48 8.48
CA GLN A 233 -17.30 -12.89 8.89
C GLN A 233 -15.99 -13.51 8.44
N ASP A 234 -15.62 -13.33 7.17
CA ASP A 234 -14.34 -13.81 6.62
C ASP A 234 -13.15 -13.22 7.41
N GLN A 235 -13.22 -11.95 7.80
CA GLN A 235 -12.19 -11.31 8.63
C GLN A 235 -12.13 -11.87 10.05
N ILE A 236 -13.27 -12.17 10.66
CA ILE A 236 -13.35 -12.78 11.99
C ILE A 236 -12.73 -14.18 11.95
N GLU A 237 -13.10 -14.99 10.96
CA GLU A 237 -12.55 -16.33 10.76
C GLU A 237 -11.03 -16.29 10.53
N GLU A 238 -10.54 -15.34 9.72
CA GLU A 238 -9.10 -15.16 9.51
C GLU A 238 -8.37 -14.75 10.80
N LYS A 239 -8.96 -13.85 11.61
CA LYS A 239 -8.39 -13.46 12.91
C LYS A 239 -8.34 -14.67 13.87
N ILE A 240 -9.40 -15.47 13.94
CA ILE A 240 -9.45 -16.67 14.77
C ILE A 240 -8.38 -17.67 14.30
N ARG A 241 -8.29 -17.94 13.02
CA ARG A 241 -7.29 -18.87 12.46
C ARG A 241 -5.86 -18.42 12.79
N LYS A 242 -5.55 -17.11 12.61
CA LYS A 242 -4.22 -16.56 12.92
C LYS A 242 -3.90 -16.64 14.41
N SER A 243 -4.89 -16.39 15.28
CA SER A 243 -4.72 -16.50 16.73
C SER A 243 -4.48 -17.96 17.17
N LEU A 244 -5.22 -18.91 16.59
CA LEU A 244 -5.03 -20.34 16.85
C LEU A 244 -3.63 -20.80 16.37
N GLN A 245 -3.20 -20.39 15.18
CA GLN A 245 -1.89 -20.72 14.65
C GLN A 245 -0.77 -20.16 15.53
N ALA A 246 -0.88 -18.88 15.93
CA ALA A 246 0.09 -18.26 16.83
C ALA A 246 0.16 -18.97 18.19
N GLY A 247 -0.99 -19.35 18.76
CA GLY A 247 -1.03 -20.12 20.02
C GLY A 247 -0.43 -21.52 19.87
N TYR A 248 -0.63 -22.17 18.73
CA TYR A 248 0.00 -23.45 18.43
C TYR A 248 1.52 -23.35 18.31
N ASP A 249 2.00 -22.35 17.55
CA ASP A 249 3.44 -22.11 17.34
C ASP A 249 4.16 -21.76 18.65
N GLU A 250 3.53 -20.94 19.50
CA GLU A 250 4.03 -20.60 20.83
C GLU A 250 4.06 -21.82 21.76
N GLY A 251 2.97 -22.60 21.81
CA GLY A 251 2.87 -23.81 22.63
C GLY A 251 3.88 -24.87 22.18
N TYR A 252 4.07 -25.05 20.86
CA TYR A 252 5.07 -25.96 20.32
C TYR A 252 6.49 -25.52 20.66
N GLY A 253 6.77 -24.21 20.57
CA GLY A 253 8.09 -23.65 20.93
C GLY A 253 8.42 -23.85 22.40
N ILE A 254 7.48 -23.59 23.31
CA ILE A 254 7.64 -23.80 24.76
C ILE A 254 7.83 -25.30 25.05
N GLY A 255 6.97 -26.16 24.52
CA GLY A 255 7.06 -27.61 24.76
C GLY A 255 8.38 -28.22 24.26
N MET A 256 8.88 -27.73 23.12
CA MET A 256 10.20 -28.18 22.61
C MET A 256 11.35 -27.73 23.51
N GLN A 257 11.33 -26.48 24.02
CA GLN A 257 12.36 -25.99 24.95
C GLN A 257 12.33 -26.74 26.28
N ASP A 258 11.17 -26.98 26.84
CA ASP A 258 11.01 -27.74 28.08
C ASP A 258 11.46 -29.19 27.89
N GLY A 259 11.08 -29.84 26.81
CA GLY A 259 11.52 -31.20 26.49
C GLY A 259 13.03 -31.34 26.33
N ILE A 260 13.70 -30.38 25.68
CA ILE A 260 15.18 -30.36 25.57
C ILE A 260 15.82 -30.19 26.95
N LYS A 261 15.30 -29.28 27.77
CA LYS A 261 15.81 -29.00 29.11
C LYS A 261 15.69 -30.23 30.01
N ASP A 262 14.54 -30.85 30.03
CA ASP A 262 14.27 -32.05 30.85
C ASP A 262 15.09 -33.23 30.37
N GLY A 263 15.22 -33.45 29.05
CA GLY A 263 16.07 -34.47 28.47
C GLY A 263 17.55 -34.30 28.79
N MET A 264 18.06 -33.06 28.74
CA MET A 264 19.41 -32.73 29.13
C MET A 264 19.68 -33.01 30.65
N GLN A 265 18.72 -32.61 31.49
CA GLN A 265 18.82 -32.82 32.95
C GLN A 265 18.81 -34.31 33.30
N GLN A 266 17.91 -35.09 32.71
CA GLN A 266 17.86 -36.55 32.90
C GLN A 266 19.10 -37.25 32.38
N GLY A 267 19.60 -36.89 31.20
CA GLY A 267 20.83 -37.46 30.62
C GLY A 267 22.06 -37.17 31.49
N MET A 268 22.15 -35.95 32.03
CA MET A 268 23.22 -35.54 32.92
C MET A 268 23.20 -36.33 34.24
N GLN A 269 22.03 -36.52 34.87
CA GLN A 269 21.87 -37.34 36.06
C GLN A 269 22.23 -38.81 35.82
N GLN A 270 21.77 -39.41 34.76
CA GLN A 270 22.07 -40.79 34.39
C GLN A 270 23.58 -40.98 34.13
N GLY A 271 24.18 -40.05 33.38
CA GLY A 271 25.62 -40.10 33.09
C GLY A 271 26.49 -39.97 34.36
N MET A 272 26.07 -39.11 35.31
CA MET A 272 26.74 -38.94 36.61
C MET A 272 26.64 -40.20 37.48
N GLN A 273 25.45 -40.85 37.52
CA GLN A 273 25.28 -42.12 38.28
C GLN A 273 26.08 -43.26 37.67
N GLN A 274 26.10 -43.40 36.35
CA GLN A 274 26.90 -44.44 35.70
C GLN A 274 28.40 -44.21 35.86
N GLY A 275 28.86 -42.95 35.77
CA GLY A 275 30.27 -42.59 36.01
C GLY A 275 30.73 -42.87 37.45
N MET A 276 29.89 -42.63 38.46
CA MET A 276 30.17 -42.95 39.85
C MET A 276 30.24 -44.47 40.09
N GLN A 277 29.36 -45.24 39.47
CA GLN A 277 29.37 -46.71 39.59
C GLN A 277 30.60 -47.34 38.94
N GLN A 278 31.08 -46.83 37.83
CA GLN A 278 32.26 -47.34 37.12
C GLN A 278 33.59 -46.87 37.77
N GLY A 279 33.60 -45.76 38.48
CA GLY A 279 34.77 -45.24 39.19
C GLY A 279 35.02 -45.86 40.56
N MET A 280 34.10 -46.73 41.08
CA MET A 280 34.22 -47.45 42.35
C MET A 280 34.62 -48.92 42.17
N GLN A 281 34.85 -49.37 40.96
CA GLN A 281 35.45 -50.68 40.64
C GLN A 281 36.93 -50.52 40.31
#